data_1cbfd12a3c66d7e2147f7c83dae2f7c1
#
_entry.id   1cbfd12a3c66d7e2147f7c83dae2f7c1
#
_cell.length_a   1.000
_cell.length_b   1.000
_cell.length_c   1.000
_cell.angle_alpha   90.00
_cell.angle_beta   90.00
_cell.angle_gamma   90.00
#
_symmetry.space_group_name_H-M   'P 1'
#
loop_
_entity.id
_entity.type
_entity.pdbx_description
1 polymer ?
#
loop_
_entity_poly.entity_id
_entity_poly.type
_entity_poly.pdbx_seq_one_letter_code
_entity_poly.pdbx_strand_id
1 'polypeptide(L)'
;PADLRDPLVRPAARPDVRAAEISVDAACGRAGLSQLEHLTVADLIDANGDGEKGFEAGPGLQLTLPIFHRNEGSIARAEAEIERSLSQLDTVRSRVALEVREAHARYVQAREQVSIWQEQILPPAEEALRQAGKAFENGDAPLLIVLETTRQLLDARARTVDAEANLRRAWAELERSVGRRLSGEPGPSLSQPESSP
;
A
#
# COMPACT_ATOMS: atom_id res chain seq x y z
N PRO A 1 18.79 -7.25 8.89
CA PRO A 1 17.53 -7.82 8.49
C PRO A 1 16.48 -7.22 9.41
N ALA A 2 15.72 -6.24 8.87
CA ALA A 2 14.68 -5.58 9.61
C ALA A 2 13.62 -6.63 9.96
N ASP A 3 13.31 -6.70 11.23
CA ASP A 3 12.46 -7.70 11.84
C ASP A 3 11.06 -7.67 11.19
N LEU A 4 10.73 -8.69 10.42
CA LEU A 4 9.42 -8.94 9.81
C LEU A 4 8.29 -9.12 10.88
N ARG A 5 8.63 -8.95 12.15
CA ARG A 5 7.72 -9.02 13.30
C ARG A 5 7.08 -7.69 13.66
N ASP A 6 7.50 -6.59 13.00
CA ASP A 6 6.85 -5.30 13.19
C ASP A 6 5.40 -5.39 12.70
N PRO A 7 4.39 -5.18 13.57
CA PRO A 7 2.98 -5.23 13.19
C PRO A 7 2.60 -4.20 12.11
N LEU A 8 3.44 -3.18 11.88
CA LEU A 8 3.27 -2.21 10.79
C LEU A 8 3.60 -2.81 9.42
N VAL A 9 4.38 -3.90 9.35
CA VAL A 9 4.88 -4.52 8.11
C VAL A 9 4.10 -5.79 7.75
N ARG A 10 2.93 -6.05 8.33
CA ARG A 10 2.07 -7.15 7.85
C ARG A 10 1.38 -6.75 6.52
N PRO A 11 1.94 -7.11 5.36
CA PRO A 11 1.40 -6.74 4.04
C PRO A 11 0.10 -7.50 3.70
N ALA A 12 -0.37 -8.37 4.60
CA ALA A 12 -1.49 -9.29 4.36
C ALA A 12 -2.86 -8.61 4.09
N ALA A 13 -2.97 -7.29 4.28
CA ALA A 13 -4.22 -6.56 4.06
C ALA A 13 -4.28 -5.83 2.70
N ARG A 14 -3.15 -5.71 1.99
CA ARG A 14 -3.12 -4.96 0.73
C ARG A 14 -3.62 -5.81 -0.45
N PRO A 15 -4.51 -5.26 -1.28
CA PRO A 15 -5.08 -6.00 -2.42
C PRO A 15 -4.05 -6.34 -3.50
N ASP A 16 -2.99 -5.55 -3.67
CA ASP A 16 -1.90 -5.81 -4.63
C ASP A 16 -1.05 -7.03 -4.24
N VAL A 17 -0.74 -7.19 -2.94
CA VAL A 17 -0.05 -8.38 -2.43
C VAL A 17 -0.95 -9.61 -2.58
N ARG A 18 -2.23 -9.48 -2.24
CA ARG A 18 -3.19 -10.57 -2.38
C ARG A 18 -3.37 -11.00 -3.84
N ALA A 19 -3.42 -10.05 -4.77
CA ALA A 19 -3.47 -10.35 -6.20
C ALA A 19 -2.23 -11.11 -6.68
N ALA A 20 -1.04 -10.72 -6.20
CA ALA A 20 0.20 -11.43 -6.54
C ALA A 20 0.23 -12.86 -5.94
N GLU A 21 -0.28 -13.07 -4.72
CA GLU A 21 -0.43 -14.40 -4.12
C GLU A 21 -1.38 -15.28 -4.94
N ILE A 22 -2.55 -14.76 -5.30
CA ILE A 22 -3.51 -15.47 -6.16
C ILE A 22 -2.90 -15.82 -7.53
N SER A 23 -2.05 -14.94 -8.09
CA SER A 23 -1.37 -15.24 -9.37
C SER A 23 -0.41 -16.42 -9.27
N VAL A 24 0.27 -16.59 -8.12
CA VAL A 24 1.11 -17.76 -7.85
C VAL A 24 0.26 -19.01 -7.75
N ASP A 25 -0.84 -18.96 -6.99
CA ASP A 25 -1.75 -20.10 -6.85
C ASP A 25 -2.33 -20.52 -8.22
N ALA A 26 -2.69 -19.54 -9.07
CA ALA A 26 -3.18 -19.81 -10.43
C ALA A 26 -2.10 -20.42 -11.33
N ALA A 27 -0.83 -20.00 -11.21
CA ALA A 27 0.27 -20.60 -11.96
C ALA A 27 0.52 -22.04 -11.52
N CYS A 28 0.49 -22.33 -10.21
CA CYS A 28 0.60 -23.68 -9.67
C CYS A 28 -0.57 -24.59 -10.14
N GLY A 29 -1.80 -24.04 -10.14
CA GLY A 29 -2.98 -24.76 -10.63
C GLY A 29 -2.87 -25.15 -12.12
N ARG A 30 -2.38 -24.23 -12.97
CA ARG A 30 -2.15 -24.50 -14.39
C ARG A 30 -1.06 -25.55 -14.61
N ALA A 31 0.01 -25.53 -13.81
CA ALA A 31 1.07 -26.53 -13.89
C ALA A 31 0.55 -27.92 -13.52
N GLY A 32 -0.30 -28.05 -12.51
CA GLY A 32 -0.97 -29.29 -12.15
C GLY A 32 -1.87 -29.83 -13.28
N LEU A 33 -2.63 -28.96 -13.91
CA LEU A 33 -3.48 -29.32 -15.07
C LEU A 33 -2.64 -29.74 -16.28
N SER A 34 -1.53 -29.09 -16.56
CA SER A 34 -0.66 -29.46 -17.70
C SER A 34 -0.03 -30.85 -17.54
N GLN A 35 0.12 -31.34 -16.32
CA GLN A 35 0.52 -32.73 -16.05
C GLN A 35 -0.60 -33.74 -16.27
N LEU A 36 -1.87 -33.33 -16.14
CA LEU A 36 -3.04 -34.17 -16.32
C LEU A 36 -3.54 -34.20 -17.77
N GLU A 37 -3.18 -33.24 -18.61
CA GLU A 37 -3.59 -33.10 -20.02
C GLU A 37 -3.16 -34.31 -20.90
N HIS A 38 -2.30 -35.22 -20.38
CA HIS A 38 -1.88 -36.43 -21.06
C HIS A 38 -2.91 -37.57 -21.00
N LEU A 39 -3.93 -37.44 -20.16
CA LEU A 39 -4.99 -38.40 -20.00
C LEU A 39 -6.28 -37.90 -20.70
N THR A 40 -6.25 -37.78 -22.00
CA THR A 40 -7.48 -37.48 -22.74
C THR A 40 -8.25 -38.79 -22.96
N VAL A 41 -9.29 -38.99 -22.15
CA VAL A 41 -10.32 -39.99 -22.43
C VAL A 41 -11.37 -39.30 -23.30
N ALA A 42 -11.37 -39.60 -24.59
CA ALA A 42 -12.41 -39.11 -25.48
C ALA A 42 -13.47 -40.24 -25.64
N ASP A 43 -14.67 -39.99 -25.14
CA ASP A 43 -15.83 -40.78 -25.50
C ASP A 43 -16.22 -40.47 -26.95
N LEU A 44 -15.85 -41.34 -27.88
CA LEU A 44 -16.27 -41.25 -29.25
C LEU A 44 -17.47 -42.22 -29.43
N ILE A 45 -18.59 -41.64 -29.81
CA ILE A 45 -19.69 -42.43 -30.41
C ILE A 45 -19.30 -42.63 -31.85
N ASP A 46 -18.81 -43.81 -32.18
CA ASP A 46 -18.49 -44.19 -33.57
C ASP A 46 -19.77 -44.64 -34.28
N ALA A 47 -20.20 -43.80 -35.21
CA ALA A 47 -21.32 -44.12 -36.10
C ALA A 47 -20.75 -44.50 -37.45
N ASN A 48 -20.42 -45.79 -37.63
CA ASN A 48 -19.92 -46.31 -38.89
C ASN A 48 -21.08 -46.81 -39.77
N GLY A 49 -21.19 -46.23 -40.96
CA GLY A 49 -22.27 -46.51 -41.93
C GLY A 49 -21.99 -47.61 -42.96
N ASP A 50 -20.96 -48.44 -42.80
CA ASP A 50 -20.51 -49.41 -43.81
C ASP A 50 -20.90 -50.86 -43.49
N GLY A 51 -22.05 -51.08 -42.90
CA GLY A 51 -22.58 -52.45 -42.69
C GLY A 51 -23.66 -52.82 -43.70
N GLU A 52 -23.63 -54.06 -44.18
CA GLU A 52 -24.56 -54.62 -45.20
C GLU A 52 -26.05 -54.63 -44.73
N LYS A 53 -26.34 -54.18 -43.50
CA LYS A 53 -27.72 -54.14 -42.93
C LYS A 53 -27.95 -52.93 -42.01
N GLY A 54 -27.37 -51.79 -42.22
CA GLY A 54 -27.77 -50.62 -41.45
C GLY A 54 -26.74 -50.10 -40.45
N PHE A 55 -27.11 -49.05 -39.83
CA PHE A 55 -26.34 -48.24 -38.91
C PHE A 55 -25.96 -48.98 -37.61
N GLU A 56 -24.70 -49.22 -37.37
CA GLU A 56 -24.20 -49.73 -36.08
C GLU A 56 -23.59 -48.55 -35.30
N ALA A 57 -24.25 -48.17 -34.21
CA ALA A 57 -23.71 -47.20 -33.25
C ALA A 57 -23.21 -47.96 -32.03
N GLY A 58 -21.91 -47.88 -31.76
CA GLY A 58 -21.30 -48.49 -30.59
C GLY A 58 -20.51 -47.45 -29.77
N PRO A 59 -20.42 -47.62 -28.46
CA PRO A 59 -19.51 -46.79 -27.66
C PRO A 59 -18.06 -47.15 -27.97
N GLY A 60 -17.30 -46.23 -28.53
CA GLY A 60 -15.86 -46.37 -28.75
C GLY A 60 -15.07 -45.61 -27.66
N LEU A 61 -14.12 -46.30 -27.03
CA LEU A 61 -13.18 -45.70 -26.12
C LEU A 61 -11.85 -45.44 -26.86
N GLN A 62 -11.54 -44.20 -27.14
CA GLN A 62 -10.25 -43.82 -27.71
C GLN A 62 -9.30 -43.36 -26.61
N LEU A 63 -8.31 -44.18 -26.28
CA LEU A 63 -7.25 -43.89 -25.36
C LEU A 63 -6.00 -43.45 -26.14
N THR A 64 -5.68 -42.19 -26.15
CA THR A 64 -4.45 -41.68 -26.77
C THR A 64 -3.31 -41.82 -25.75
N LEU A 65 -2.44 -42.82 -25.93
CA LEU A 65 -1.24 -42.99 -25.13
C LEU A 65 -0.09 -42.20 -25.76
N PRO A 66 0.43 -41.16 -25.13
CA PRO A 66 1.57 -40.38 -25.64
C PRO A 66 2.88 -41.15 -25.42
N ILE A 67 3.23 -42.02 -26.38
CA ILE A 67 4.45 -42.86 -26.29
C ILE A 67 5.73 -42.03 -26.62
N PHE A 68 5.60 -40.98 -27.40
CA PHE A 68 6.74 -40.20 -27.91
C PHE A 68 6.78 -38.73 -27.46
N HIS A 69 5.72 -38.17 -26.92
CA HIS A 69 5.67 -36.75 -26.50
C HIS A 69 5.30 -36.66 -25.02
N ARG A 70 6.31 -36.43 -24.17
CA ARG A 70 6.11 -36.25 -22.73
C ARG A 70 5.70 -34.82 -22.34
N ASN A 71 5.31 -33.99 -23.32
CA ASN A 71 4.91 -32.60 -23.13
C ASN A 71 5.94 -31.75 -22.32
N GLU A 72 7.23 -32.14 -22.41
CA GLU A 72 8.32 -31.49 -21.66
C GLU A 72 8.35 -29.97 -21.86
N GLY A 73 7.97 -29.51 -23.06
CA GLY A 73 7.90 -28.07 -23.36
C GLY A 73 6.79 -27.32 -22.62
N SER A 74 5.63 -27.94 -22.35
CA SER A 74 4.57 -27.31 -21.57
C SER A 74 4.85 -27.36 -20.07
N ILE A 75 5.47 -28.44 -19.60
CA ILE A 75 5.92 -28.58 -18.22
C ILE A 75 6.98 -27.51 -17.92
N ALA A 76 8.01 -27.40 -18.75
CA ALA A 76 9.06 -26.37 -18.58
C ALA A 76 8.50 -24.95 -18.65
N ARG A 77 7.51 -24.70 -19.51
CA ARG A 77 6.82 -23.41 -19.56
C ARG A 77 6.03 -23.12 -18.29
N ALA A 78 5.33 -24.11 -17.76
CA ALA A 78 4.56 -23.97 -16.54
C ALA A 78 5.46 -23.75 -15.31
N GLU A 79 6.59 -24.42 -15.22
CA GLU A 79 7.62 -24.20 -14.20
C GLU A 79 8.19 -22.79 -14.26
N ALA A 80 8.54 -22.32 -15.47
CA ALA A 80 9.02 -20.95 -15.67
C ALA A 80 7.96 -19.89 -15.32
N GLU A 81 6.68 -20.16 -15.54
CA GLU A 81 5.57 -19.29 -15.15
C GLU A 81 5.41 -19.21 -13.63
N ILE A 82 5.56 -20.32 -12.91
CA ILE A 82 5.58 -20.35 -11.44
C ILE A 82 6.75 -19.50 -10.92
N GLU A 83 7.96 -19.70 -11.41
CA GLU A 83 9.15 -18.96 -11.00
C GLU A 83 8.99 -17.46 -11.25
N ARG A 84 8.44 -17.09 -12.41
CA ARG A 84 8.11 -15.70 -12.72
C ARG A 84 7.10 -15.11 -11.75
N SER A 85 6.05 -15.84 -11.40
CA SER A 85 5.01 -15.41 -10.48
C SER A 85 5.54 -15.22 -9.07
N LEU A 86 6.43 -16.12 -8.60
CA LEU A 86 7.11 -16.02 -7.32
C LEU A 86 8.03 -14.79 -7.27
N SER A 87 8.82 -14.55 -8.31
CA SER A 87 9.69 -13.36 -8.42
C SER A 87 8.88 -12.07 -8.44
N GLN A 88 7.71 -12.07 -9.08
CA GLN A 88 6.79 -10.94 -9.08
C GLN A 88 6.18 -10.69 -7.70
N LEU A 89 5.79 -11.73 -6.97
CA LEU A 89 5.30 -11.63 -5.59
C LEU A 89 6.37 -11.02 -4.67
N ASP A 90 7.62 -11.46 -4.77
CA ASP A 90 8.73 -10.91 -3.98
C ASP A 90 8.99 -9.43 -4.31
N THR A 91 8.92 -9.07 -5.59
CA THR A 91 9.02 -7.67 -6.04
C THR A 91 7.90 -6.80 -5.45
N VAL A 92 6.66 -7.28 -5.47
CA VAL A 92 5.51 -6.56 -4.89
C VAL A 92 5.69 -6.40 -3.38
N ARG A 93 6.08 -7.45 -2.66
CA ARG A 93 6.33 -7.39 -1.22
C ARG A 93 7.44 -6.42 -0.86
N SER A 94 8.53 -6.43 -1.61
CA SER A 94 9.66 -5.51 -1.40
C SER A 94 9.26 -4.06 -1.65
N ARG A 95 8.46 -3.79 -2.68
CA ARG A 95 7.91 -2.46 -2.96
C ARG A 95 6.99 -1.98 -1.83
N VAL A 96 6.07 -2.81 -1.38
CA VAL A 96 5.17 -2.48 -0.27
C VAL A 96 5.96 -2.17 1.01
N ALA A 97 6.96 -2.97 1.33
CA ALA A 97 7.82 -2.73 2.48
C ALA A 97 8.57 -1.39 2.39
N LEU A 98 9.00 -0.99 1.19
CA LEU A 98 9.63 0.31 0.95
C LEU A 98 8.62 1.45 1.13
N GLU A 99 7.44 1.36 0.50
CA GLU A 99 6.38 2.36 0.61
C GLU A 99 5.96 2.62 2.06
N VAL A 100 5.81 1.56 2.87
CA VAL A 100 5.48 1.68 4.29
C VAL A 100 6.59 2.40 5.07
N ARG A 101 7.86 2.06 4.82
CA ARG A 101 9.00 2.71 5.49
C ARG A 101 9.10 4.18 5.13
N GLU A 102 8.92 4.53 3.86
CA GLU A 102 8.93 5.92 3.40
C GLU A 102 7.78 6.72 4.01
N ALA A 103 6.56 6.18 3.98
CA ALA A 103 5.40 6.83 4.58
C ALA A 103 5.56 7.02 6.10
N HIS A 104 6.11 6.03 6.80
CA HIS A 104 6.43 6.14 8.22
C HIS A 104 7.47 7.21 8.51
N ALA A 105 8.55 7.26 7.72
CA ALA A 105 9.58 8.29 7.88
C ALA A 105 9.02 9.70 7.67
N ARG A 106 8.16 9.90 6.65
CA ARG A 106 7.47 11.18 6.41
C ARG A 106 6.54 11.56 7.56
N TYR A 107 5.82 10.59 8.12
CA TYR A 107 4.96 10.82 9.29
C TYR A 107 5.77 11.27 10.52
N VAL A 108 6.87 10.58 10.83
CA VAL A 108 7.75 10.94 11.95
C VAL A 108 8.31 12.35 11.76
N GLN A 109 8.80 12.67 10.56
CA GLN A 109 9.31 14.01 10.24
C GLN A 109 8.23 15.10 10.35
N ALA A 110 7.03 14.84 9.84
CA ALA A 110 5.92 15.79 9.94
C ALA A 110 5.49 16.02 11.38
N ARG A 111 5.48 14.98 12.22
CA ARG A 111 5.19 15.08 13.65
C ARG A 111 6.21 15.93 14.39
N GLU A 112 7.49 15.69 14.12
CA GLU A 112 8.58 16.49 14.72
C GLU A 112 8.49 17.97 14.29
N GLN A 113 8.15 18.21 13.02
CA GLN A 113 7.96 19.57 12.53
C GLN A 113 6.83 20.31 13.27
N VAL A 114 5.70 19.66 13.53
CA VAL A 114 4.60 20.24 14.32
C VAL A 114 5.07 20.57 15.74
N SER A 115 5.77 19.65 16.41
CA SER A 115 6.31 19.88 17.75
C SER A 115 7.26 21.09 17.79
N ILE A 116 8.15 21.23 16.82
CA ILE A 116 9.06 22.39 16.72
C ILE A 116 8.26 23.69 16.58
N TRP A 117 7.27 23.75 15.69
CA TRP A 117 6.47 24.96 15.51
C TRP A 117 5.65 25.31 16.74
N GLN A 118 5.00 24.35 17.37
CA GLN A 118 4.11 24.58 18.52
C GLN A 118 4.87 24.86 19.82
N GLU A 119 5.98 24.19 20.06
CA GLU A 119 6.69 24.26 21.34
C GLU A 119 7.87 25.23 21.33
N GLN A 120 8.55 25.38 20.19
CA GLN A 120 9.80 26.14 20.14
C GLN A 120 9.67 27.46 19.39
N ILE A 121 8.77 27.63 18.44
CA ILE A 121 8.68 28.83 17.60
C ILE A 121 7.51 29.72 18.00
N LEU A 122 6.33 29.16 18.19
CA LEU A 122 5.12 29.92 18.45
C LEU A 122 5.17 30.65 19.80
N PRO A 123 5.57 30.03 20.93
CA PRO A 123 5.60 30.72 22.22
C PRO A 123 6.59 31.92 22.28
N PRO A 124 7.83 31.80 21.78
CA PRO A 124 8.72 32.98 21.71
C PRO A 124 8.20 34.10 20.81
N ALA A 125 7.51 33.76 19.69
CA ALA A 125 6.94 34.76 18.81
C ALA A 125 5.78 35.53 19.49
N GLU A 126 4.95 34.86 20.27
CA GLU A 126 3.90 35.48 21.08
C GLU A 126 4.47 36.37 22.18
N GLU A 127 5.54 35.91 22.84
CA GLU A 127 6.23 36.69 23.85
C GLU A 127 6.90 37.92 23.25
N ALA A 128 7.54 37.82 22.09
CA ALA A 128 8.15 38.93 21.38
C ALA A 128 7.11 40.01 21.04
N LEU A 129 5.94 39.64 20.55
CA LEU A 129 4.85 40.57 20.29
C LEU A 129 4.37 41.24 21.58
N ARG A 130 4.23 40.50 22.67
CA ARG A 130 3.82 41.04 23.98
C ARG A 130 4.84 42.06 24.51
N GLN A 131 6.15 41.79 24.37
CA GLN A 131 7.21 42.70 24.77
C GLN A 131 7.26 43.96 23.90
N ALA A 132 7.12 43.80 22.57
CA ALA A 132 7.07 44.93 21.65
C ALA A 132 5.88 45.86 21.93
N GLY A 133 4.71 45.32 22.26
CA GLY A 133 3.54 46.06 22.66
C GLY A 133 3.79 46.92 23.93
N LYS A 134 4.37 46.32 24.98
CA LYS A 134 4.73 47.02 26.21
C LYS A 134 5.76 48.12 25.99
N ALA A 135 6.78 47.84 25.17
CA ALA A 135 7.80 48.84 24.86
C ALA A 135 7.23 50.05 24.08
N PHE A 136 6.27 49.79 23.19
CA PHE A 136 5.55 50.86 22.48
C PHE A 136 4.67 51.69 23.44
N GLU A 137 3.91 51.06 24.33
CA GLU A 137 3.09 51.72 25.33
C GLU A 137 3.92 52.63 26.26
N ASN A 138 5.13 52.18 26.61
CA ASN A 138 6.06 52.96 27.41
C ASN A 138 6.79 54.06 26.62
N GLY A 139 6.65 54.10 25.30
CA GLY A 139 7.37 55.05 24.43
C GLY A 139 8.80 54.64 24.09
N ASP A 140 9.24 53.45 24.47
CA ASP A 140 10.61 52.95 24.29
C ASP A 140 10.86 52.33 22.90
N ALA A 141 9.78 52.02 22.14
CA ALA A 141 9.87 51.41 20.82
C ALA A 141 8.90 52.06 19.81
N PRO A 142 9.31 52.21 18.53
CA PRO A 142 8.41 52.68 17.48
C PRO A 142 7.37 51.66 17.11
N LEU A 143 6.20 52.14 16.63
CA LEU A 143 5.09 51.26 16.14
C LEU A 143 5.54 50.22 15.11
N LEU A 144 6.57 50.53 14.32
CA LEU A 144 7.10 49.63 13.30
C LEU A 144 7.54 48.29 13.89
N ILE A 145 8.10 48.25 15.10
CA ILE A 145 8.51 47.03 15.78
C ILE A 145 7.29 46.17 16.13
N VAL A 146 6.20 46.79 16.59
CA VAL A 146 4.95 46.06 16.88
C VAL A 146 4.35 45.47 15.60
N LEU A 147 4.38 46.21 14.50
CA LEU A 147 3.89 45.72 13.21
C LEU A 147 4.73 44.54 12.69
N GLU A 148 6.06 44.65 12.80
CA GLU A 148 6.96 43.57 12.35
C GLU A 148 6.82 42.32 13.19
N THR A 149 6.77 42.44 14.53
CA THR A 149 6.54 41.28 15.41
C THR A 149 5.15 40.66 15.22
N THR A 150 4.13 41.47 14.93
CA THR A 150 2.78 40.96 14.57
C THR A 150 2.85 40.16 13.29
N ARG A 151 3.54 40.65 12.27
CA ARG A 151 3.71 39.92 11.00
C ARG A 151 4.45 38.61 11.21
N GLN A 152 5.53 38.59 12.00
CA GLN A 152 6.28 37.37 12.31
C GLN A 152 5.41 36.34 13.05
N LEU A 153 4.58 36.78 14.00
CA LEU A 153 3.65 35.89 14.68
C LEU A 153 2.60 35.33 13.74
N LEU A 154 2.03 36.12 12.84
CA LEU A 154 1.07 35.64 11.85
C LEU A 154 1.71 34.62 10.90
N ASP A 155 2.93 34.86 10.45
CA ASP A 155 3.70 33.93 9.64
C ASP A 155 3.97 32.62 10.40
N ALA A 156 4.33 32.68 11.68
CA ALA A 156 4.55 31.51 12.52
C ALA A 156 3.26 30.69 12.68
N ARG A 157 2.13 31.36 12.94
CA ARG A 157 0.81 30.68 13.04
C ARG A 157 0.39 30.03 11.72
N ALA A 158 0.57 30.71 10.59
CA ALA A 158 0.28 30.13 9.28
C ALA A 158 1.11 28.86 9.02
N ARG A 159 2.42 28.90 9.32
CA ARG A 159 3.30 27.74 9.16
C ARG A 159 2.96 26.59 10.13
N THR A 160 2.48 26.91 11.33
CA THR A 160 1.99 25.87 12.26
C THR A 160 0.79 25.14 11.68
N VAL A 161 -0.18 25.85 11.11
CA VAL A 161 -1.34 25.27 10.45
C VAL A 161 -0.93 24.40 9.25
N ASP A 162 0.02 24.88 8.44
CA ASP A 162 0.56 24.11 7.32
C ASP A 162 1.26 22.83 7.78
N ALA A 163 2.03 22.91 8.87
CA ALA A 163 2.69 21.73 9.45
C ALA A 163 1.67 20.69 9.95
N GLU A 164 0.61 21.13 10.62
CA GLU A 164 -0.49 20.25 11.05
C GLU A 164 -1.22 19.61 9.87
N ALA A 165 -1.47 20.37 8.81
CA ALA A 165 -2.08 19.82 7.60
C ALA A 165 -1.16 18.79 6.92
N ASN A 166 0.16 19.02 6.93
CA ASN A 166 1.14 18.04 6.41
C ASN A 166 1.17 16.78 7.28
N LEU A 167 1.09 16.90 8.59
CA LEU A 167 1.03 15.74 9.50
C LEU A 167 -0.19 14.87 9.20
N ARG A 168 -1.37 15.48 9.01
CA ARG A 168 -2.59 14.74 8.65
C ARG A 168 -2.47 14.03 7.29
N ARG A 169 -1.84 14.69 6.31
CA ARG A 169 -1.58 14.08 4.99
C ARG A 169 -0.61 12.90 5.11
N ALA A 170 0.49 13.06 5.86
CA ALA A 170 1.45 12.00 6.08
C ALA A 170 0.84 10.81 6.83
N TRP A 171 -0.05 11.06 7.78
CA TRP A 171 -0.81 10.01 8.45
C TRP A 171 -1.72 9.24 7.49
N ALA A 172 -2.51 9.93 6.68
CA ALA A 172 -3.38 9.30 5.68
C ALA A 172 -2.57 8.49 4.63
N GLU A 173 -1.38 8.97 4.25
CA GLU A 173 -0.47 8.25 3.37
C GLU A 173 0.07 6.98 4.03
N LEU A 174 0.40 7.03 5.32
CA LEU A 174 0.82 5.87 6.09
C LEU A 174 -0.31 4.82 6.18
N GLU A 175 -1.54 5.23 6.51
CA GLU A 175 -2.70 4.34 6.52
C GLU A 175 -2.92 3.67 5.15
N ARG A 176 -2.82 4.44 4.07
CA ARG A 176 -2.93 3.93 2.71
C ARG A 176 -1.82 2.93 2.39
N SER A 177 -0.57 3.21 2.78
CA SER A 177 0.56 2.32 2.51
C SER A 177 0.47 1.00 3.29
N VAL A 178 -0.06 1.04 4.51
CA VAL A 178 -0.31 -0.16 5.33
C VAL A 178 -1.56 -0.93 4.87
N GLY A 179 -2.48 -0.28 4.14
CA GLY A 179 -3.73 -0.88 3.65
C GLY A 179 -4.80 -1.08 4.72
N ARG A 180 -4.69 -0.38 5.86
CA ARG A 180 -5.69 -0.41 6.94
C ARG A 180 -5.67 0.91 7.71
N ARG A 181 -6.78 1.22 8.38
CA ARG A 181 -6.80 2.32 9.35
C ARG A 181 -5.96 1.96 10.57
N LEU A 182 -5.14 2.91 10.99
CA LEU A 182 -4.32 2.78 12.19
C LEU A 182 -5.11 3.29 13.39
N SER A 183 -5.04 2.55 14.51
CA SER A 183 -5.68 2.96 15.76
C SER A 183 -4.80 4.02 16.41
N GLY A 184 -5.15 5.29 16.25
CA GLY A 184 -4.42 6.41 16.85
C GLY A 184 -4.88 7.73 16.23
N GLU A 185 -4.82 8.83 16.98
CA GLU A 185 -5.02 10.16 16.42
C GLU A 185 -3.74 10.64 15.72
N PRO A 186 -3.84 11.33 14.57
CA PRO A 186 -2.68 11.81 13.81
C PRO A 186 -1.91 12.97 14.46
N GLY A 187 -2.17 13.30 15.70
CA GLY A 187 -1.48 14.40 16.39
C GLY A 187 -2.32 15.06 17.46
N PRO A 188 -1.83 16.14 18.09
CA PRO A 188 -2.53 16.79 19.17
C PRO A 188 -3.96 17.13 18.77
N SER A 189 -4.91 16.66 19.56
CA SER A 189 -6.31 17.04 19.43
C SER A 189 -6.39 18.57 19.41
N LEU A 190 -6.91 19.15 18.33
CA LEU A 190 -7.32 20.53 18.37
C LEU A 190 -8.32 20.62 19.54
N SER A 191 -7.90 21.26 20.63
CA SER A 191 -8.81 21.67 21.67
C SER A 191 -9.97 22.38 20.97
N GLN A 192 -11.13 21.75 20.99
CA GLN A 192 -12.36 22.40 20.54
C GLN A 192 -12.43 23.75 21.28
N PRO A 193 -12.67 24.86 20.59
CA PRO A 193 -12.95 26.10 21.29
C PRO A 193 -14.14 25.80 22.19
N GLU A 194 -13.93 25.86 23.51
CA GLU A 194 -15.00 25.81 24.48
C GLU A 194 -16.04 26.84 24.06
N SER A 195 -17.18 26.33 23.61
CA SER A 195 -18.37 27.15 23.42
C SER A 195 -18.80 27.66 24.79
N SER A 196 -18.29 28.81 25.17
CA SER A 196 -18.80 29.56 26.32
C SER A 196 -20.21 30.05 26.01
N PRO A 197 -21.14 29.91 26.96
CA PRO A 197 -22.53 30.30 26.83
C PRO A 197 -22.73 31.83 26.75
#